data_4c0f7e48664bbb66c4dacda3cc7b5115
#
_entry.id   4c0f7e48664bbb66c4dacda3cc7b5115
#
_cell.length_a   1.000
_cell.length_b   1.000
_cell.length_c   1.000
_cell.angle_alpha   90.00
_cell.angle_beta   90.00
_cell.angle_gamma   90.00
#
_symmetry.space_group_name_H-M   'P 1'
#
loop_
_entity.id
_entity.type
_entity.pdbx_description
1 polymer ?
#
loop_
_entity_poly.entity_id
_entity_poly.type
_entity_poly.pdbx_seq_one_letter_code
_entity_poly.pdbx_strand_id
1 'polypeptide(L)'
;FKDVLFPLGDICKPEVRKIASEYGLVTASKKDSTGICFIGERNFKQFLSNYLPNKPGIVVDIDTKNKVGEHIGLMYYTIGQRKGLNIGGNTDKMFVVGKDLNKNILYVAFGEENKYLLSYSAHISDINFLSDKKPEKCAAKFRYRQPDIDVQVEYLDDNNILVKYPQGVKAVTPGQACVLYLNDECILGGIIEEVY
;
A
#
# COMPACT_ATOMS: atom_id res chain seq x y z
N PHE A 1 -6.71 0.43 -23.73
CA PHE A 1 -7.53 1.67 -23.67
C PHE A 1 -7.31 2.62 -24.86
N LYS A 2 -6.71 2.16 -25.94
CA LYS A 2 -6.33 3.00 -27.08
C LYS A 2 -7.52 3.82 -27.66
N ASP A 3 -8.71 3.25 -27.63
CA ASP A 3 -9.94 3.85 -28.18
C ASP A 3 -10.90 4.35 -27.07
N VAL A 4 -10.44 4.45 -25.82
CA VAL A 4 -11.24 4.93 -24.68
C VAL A 4 -11.01 6.41 -24.48
N LEU A 5 -12.09 7.19 -24.40
CA LEU A 5 -12.05 8.61 -24.08
C LEU A 5 -12.23 8.84 -22.57
N PHE A 6 -11.44 9.75 -22.02
CA PHE A 6 -11.52 10.19 -20.63
C PHE A 6 -11.82 11.70 -20.60
N PRO A 7 -13.08 12.13 -20.89
CA PRO A 7 -13.41 13.56 -21.06
C PRO A 7 -13.16 14.44 -19.83
N LEU A 8 -13.07 13.83 -18.64
CA LEU A 8 -12.80 14.51 -17.37
C LEU A 8 -11.38 14.25 -16.85
N GLY A 9 -10.49 13.65 -17.65
CA GLY A 9 -9.16 13.22 -17.22
C GLY A 9 -8.26 14.35 -16.72
N ASP A 10 -8.41 15.53 -17.28
CA ASP A 10 -7.61 16.72 -16.95
C ASP A 10 -8.27 17.63 -15.90
N ILE A 11 -9.43 17.24 -15.35
CA ILE A 11 -10.20 18.05 -14.42
C ILE A 11 -10.24 17.39 -13.04
N CYS A 12 -9.85 18.14 -12.01
CA CYS A 12 -9.92 17.65 -10.62
C CYS A 12 -11.38 17.51 -10.12
N LYS A 13 -11.61 16.53 -9.23
CA LYS A 13 -12.96 16.23 -8.71
C LYS A 13 -13.75 17.45 -8.16
N PRO A 14 -13.14 18.39 -7.43
CA PRO A 14 -13.86 19.60 -6.98
C PRO A 14 -14.41 20.43 -8.15
N GLU A 15 -13.62 20.56 -9.23
CA GLU A 15 -14.04 21.31 -10.42
C GLU A 15 -15.16 20.57 -11.18
N VAL A 16 -15.05 19.24 -11.32
CA VAL A 16 -16.13 18.40 -11.89
C VAL A 16 -17.44 18.61 -11.12
N ARG A 17 -17.40 18.66 -9.78
CA ARG A 17 -18.60 18.89 -8.95
C ARG A 17 -19.16 20.29 -9.13
N LYS A 18 -18.31 21.29 -9.26
CA LYS A 18 -18.72 22.68 -9.53
C LYS A 18 -19.46 22.77 -10.86
N ILE A 19 -18.87 22.23 -11.93
CA ILE A 19 -19.49 22.16 -13.27
C ILE A 19 -20.84 21.42 -13.18
N ALA A 20 -20.89 20.26 -12.55
CA ALA A 20 -22.11 19.49 -12.40
C ALA A 20 -23.21 20.27 -11.66
N SER A 21 -22.86 21.07 -10.66
CA SER A 21 -23.78 21.94 -9.92
C SER A 21 -24.30 23.10 -10.78
N GLU A 22 -23.42 23.74 -11.56
CA GLU A 22 -23.78 24.82 -12.48
C GLU A 22 -24.77 24.35 -13.55
N TYR A 23 -24.63 23.10 -14.02
CA TYR A 23 -25.56 22.47 -14.96
C TYR A 23 -26.81 21.83 -14.27
N GLY A 24 -26.96 21.99 -12.96
CA GLY A 24 -28.12 21.47 -12.23
C GLY A 24 -28.22 19.94 -12.17
N LEU A 25 -27.09 19.23 -12.32
CA LEU A 25 -27.08 17.76 -12.31
C LEU A 25 -27.35 17.25 -10.86
N VAL A 26 -28.33 16.36 -10.72
CA VAL A 26 -28.72 15.78 -9.42
C VAL A 26 -27.60 14.99 -8.74
N THR A 27 -26.60 14.56 -9.50
CA THR A 27 -25.43 13.83 -9.01
C THR A 27 -24.29 14.71 -8.49
N ALA A 28 -24.39 16.05 -8.61
CA ALA A 28 -23.33 17.00 -8.22
C ALA A 28 -22.90 16.83 -6.76
N SER A 29 -23.88 16.62 -5.86
CA SER A 29 -23.66 16.45 -4.42
C SER A 29 -23.55 14.99 -3.97
N LYS A 30 -23.63 14.01 -4.91
CA LYS A 30 -23.59 12.59 -4.57
C LYS A 30 -22.25 12.23 -3.91
N LYS A 31 -22.33 11.57 -2.75
CA LYS A 31 -21.17 11.09 -2.01
C LYS A 31 -20.37 10.10 -2.87
N ASP A 32 -19.04 10.17 -2.78
CA ASP A 32 -18.16 9.22 -3.47
C ASP A 32 -18.36 7.81 -2.93
N SER A 33 -18.31 6.83 -3.82
CA SER A 33 -18.29 5.42 -3.42
C SER A 33 -16.97 5.10 -2.72
N THR A 34 -17.03 4.59 -1.49
CA THR A 34 -15.86 4.33 -0.64
C THR A 34 -15.58 2.84 -0.46
N GLY A 35 -16.16 1.97 -1.26
CA GLY A 35 -16.01 0.53 -1.12
C GLY A 35 -16.26 -0.22 -2.42
N ILE A 36 -16.02 -1.52 -2.38
CA ILE A 36 -16.33 -2.42 -3.49
C ILE A 36 -17.85 -2.63 -3.52
N CYS A 37 -18.50 -2.28 -4.63
CA CYS A 37 -19.96 -2.19 -4.77
C CYS A 37 -20.73 -3.43 -4.30
N PHE A 38 -20.20 -4.64 -4.52
CA PHE A 38 -20.86 -5.89 -4.14
C PHE A 38 -20.57 -6.34 -2.70
N ILE A 39 -19.61 -5.70 -1.99
CA ILE A 39 -19.34 -5.98 -0.58
C ILE A 39 -20.18 -5.06 0.32
N GLY A 40 -20.52 -3.85 -0.16
CA GLY A 40 -21.24 -2.83 0.59
C GLY A 40 -20.41 -2.21 1.72
N GLU A 41 -21.03 -1.36 2.55
CA GLU A 41 -20.40 -0.76 3.73
C GLU A 41 -20.35 -1.78 4.87
N ARG A 42 -19.27 -2.56 4.94
CA ARG A 42 -19.04 -3.54 6.02
C ARG A 42 -17.74 -3.24 6.74
N ASN A 43 -17.68 -3.59 8.01
CA ASN A 43 -16.43 -3.59 8.75
C ASN A 43 -15.51 -4.66 8.15
N PHE A 44 -14.36 -4.24 7.62
CA PHE A 44 -13.41 -5.13 6.91
C PHE A 44 -12.99 -6.34 7.74
N LYS A 45 -12.73 -6.16 9.05
CA LYS A 45 -12.37 -7.27 9.95
C LYS A 45 -13.51 -8.27 10.08
N GLN A 46 -14.74 -7.79 10.27
CA GLN A 46 -15.92 -8.62 10.40
C GLN A 46 -16.25 -9.36 9.08
N PHE A 47 -16.04 -8.71 7.94
CA PHE A 47 -16.18 -9.35 6.63
C PHE A 47 -15.18 -10.48 6.44
N LEU A 48 -13.88 -10.21 6.70
CA LEU A 48 -12.82 -11.21 6.54
C LEU A 48 -12.96 -12.38 7.51
N SER A 49 -13.46 -12.17 8.73
CA SER A 49 -13.62 -13.23 9.73
C SER A 49 -14.59 -14.34 9.30
N ASN A 50 -15.46 -14.07 8.31
CA ASN A 50 -16.34 -15.08 7.74
C ASN A 50 -15.60 -16.08 6.82
N TYR A 51 -14.44 -15.67 6.28
CA TYR A 51 -13.68 -16.46 5.30
C TYR A 51 -12.34 -16.94 5.87
N LEU A 52 -11.75 -16.17 6.78
CA LEU A 52 -10.45 -16.45 7.39
C LEU A 52 -10.63 -16.62 8.90
N PRO A 53 -10.40 -17.81 9.44
CA PRO A 53 -10.54 -18.04 10.85
C PRO A 53 -9.56 -17.16 11.65
N ASN A 54 -10.05 -16.60 12.74
CA ASN A 54 -9.21 -15.86 13.66
C ASN A 54 -8.13 -16.81 14.23
N LYS A 55 -6.87 -16.40 14.12
CA LYS A 55 -5.74 -17.11 14.73
C LYS A 55 -5.02 -16.13 15.67
N PRO A 56 -5.50 -15.95 16.92
CA PRO A 56 -4.90 -15.03 17.87
C PRO A 56 -3.45 -15.37 18.16
N GLY A 57 -2.64 -14.35 18.43
CA GLY A 57 -1.25 -14.48 18.80
C GLY A 57 -0.77 -13.24 19.56
N ILE A 58 0.53 -13.19 19.82
CA ILE A 58 1.13 -12.11 20.62
C ILE A 58 1.67 -10.98 19.75
N VAL A 59 1.58 -9.76 20.28
CA VAL A 59 2.27 -8.59 19.75
C VAL A 59 3.52 -8.35 20.58
N VAL A 60 4.66 -8.23 19.91
CA VAL A 60 5.97 -8.08 20.55
C VAL A 60 6.62 -6.79 20.04
N ASP A 61 7.12 -6.01 20.98
CA ASP A 61 8.01 -4.89 20.66
C ASP A 61 9.35 -5.43 20.15
N ILE A 62 9.75 -5.03 18.95
CA ILE A 62 10.93 -5.59 18.28
C ILE A 62 12.24 -5.19 18.97
N ASP A 63 12.29 -4.04 19.66
CA ASP A 63 13.48 -3.56 20.34
C ASP A 63 13.65 -4.22 21.71
N THR A 64 12.62 -4.17 22.54
CA THR A 64 12.67 -4.71 23.91
C THR A 64 12.41 -6.19 24.02
N LYS A 65 11.86 -6.82 22.97
CA LYS A 65 11.40 -8.22 22.94
C LYS A 65 10.25 -8.54 23.91
N ASN A 66 9.65 -7.52 24.51
CA ASN A 66 8.55 -7.71 25.44
C ASN A 66 7.23 -7.90 24.69
N LYS A 67 6.35 -8.75 25.26
CA LYS A 67 4.96 -8.81 24.85
C LYS A 67 4.27 -7.50 25.24
N VAL A 68 3.66 -6.81 24.26
CA VAL A 68 2.96 -5.53 24.45
C VAL A 68 1.46 -5.63 24.16
N GLY A 69 0.99 -6.77 23.68
CA GLY A 69 -0.43 -6.98 23.41
C GLY A 69 -0.72 -8.32 22.77
N GLU A 70 -1.93 -8.42 22.21
CA GLU A 70 -2.40 -9.58 21.47
C GLU A 70 -3.06 -9.15 20.16
N HIS A 71 -2.94 -9.98 19.13
CA HIS A 71 -3.58 -9.77 17.85
C HIS A 71 -4.61 -10.87 17.54
N ILE A 72 -5.59 -10.56 16.71
CA ILE A 72 -6.67 -11.50 16.33
C ILE A 72 -6.32 -12.41 15.15
N GLY A 73 -5.19 -12.15 14.48
CA GLY A 73 -4.68 -12.90 13.33
C GLY A 73 -3.78 -12.00 12.48
N LEU A 74 -2.61 -12.49 12.05
CA LEU A 74 -1.61 -11.71 11.30
C LEU A 74 -2.13 -11.14 9.98
N MET A 75 -3.15 -11.77 9.37
CA MET A 75 -3.78 -11.32 8.12
C MET A 75 -4.49 -9.97 8.25
N TYR A 76 -4.87 -9.55 9.45
CA TYR A 76 -5.58 -8.28 9.68
C TYR A 76 -4.66 -7.07 9.82
N TYR A 77 -3.35 -7.27 9.73
CA TYR A 77 -2.35 -6.23 9.95
C TYR A 77 -1.46 -6.07 8.73
N THR A 78 -1.07 -4.83 8.44
CA THR A 78 -0.18 -4.47 7.33
C THR A 78 1.06 -3.75 7.88
N ILE A 79 2.22 -3.95 7.28
CA ILE A 79 3.44 -3.22 7.64
C ILE A 79 3.19 -1.70 7.53
N GLY A 80 3.63 -0.95 8.55
CA GLY A 80 3.37 0.48 8.70
C GLY A 80 1.99 0.82 9.27
N GLN A 81 1.14 -0.16 9.60
CA GLN A 81 -0.14 0.09 10.24
C GLN A 81 0.05 0.59 11.67
N ARG A 82 -0.68 1.68 12.02
CA ARG A 82 -0.73 2.26 13.37
C ARG A 82 -2.07 2.00 14.06
N LYS A 83 -3.17 2.22 13.33
CA LYS A 83 -4.52 2.16 13.89
C LYS A 83 -4.99 0.71 14.09
N GLY A 84 -5.74 0.47 15.17
CA GLY A 84 -6.39 -0.83 15.41
C GLY A 84 -5.46 -1.92 15.95
N LEU A 85 -4.32 -1.54 16.54
CA LEU A 85 -3.41 -2.48 17.23
C LEU A 85 -3.94 -2.88 18.60
N ASN A 86 -4.83 -2.08 19.21
CA ASN A 86 -5.39 -2.30 20.57
C ASN A 86 -4.32 -2.56 21.65
N ILE A 87 -3.16 -1.90 21.52
CA ILE A 87 -2.09 -1.94 22.51
C ILE A 87 -2.36 -0.81 23.50
N GLY A 88 -2.75 -1.17 24.73
CA GLY A 88 -3.05 -0.20 25.78
C GLY A 88 -1.79 0.30 26.50
N GLY A 89 -1.91 1.46 27.16
CA GLY A 89 -0.94 1.91 28.18
C GLY A 89 0.24 2.76 27.70
N ASN A 90 0.41 3.02 26.41
CA ASN A 90 1.51 3.83 25.90
C ASN A 90 1.05 5.13 25.23
N THR A 91 1.72 6.23 25.57
CA THR A 91 1.54 7.54 24.93
C THR A 91 2.15 7.61 23.53
N ASP A 92 3.13 6.76 23.24
CA ASP A 92 3.85 6.76 21.99
C ASP A 92 3.21 5.90 20.91
N LYS A 93 3.33 6.36 19.67
CA LYS A 93 2.75 5.71 18.50
C LYS A 93 3.56 4.47 18.14
N MET A 94 2.90 3.31 18.15
CA MET A 94 3.47 2.04 17.66
C MET A 94 3.05 1.76 16.22
N PHE A 95 3.95 1.15 15.46
CA PHE A 95 3.74 0.74 14.06
C PHE A 95 4.08 -0.73 13.88
N VAL A 96 3.31 -1.42 13.05
CA VAL A 96 3.63 -2.79 12.64
C VAL A 96 4.88 -2.76 11.77
N VAL A 97 5.90 -3.53 12.15
CA VAL A 97 7.19 -3.58 11.45
C VAL A 97 7.53 -4.97 10.92
N GLY A 98 6.83 -6.01 11.35
CA GLY A 98 7.09 -7.36 10.90
C GLY A 98 6.03 -8.37 11.33
N LYS A 99 6.09 -9.55 10.73
CA LYS A 99 5.24 -10.70 11.05
C LYS A 99 6.07 -11.98 11.02
N ASP A 100 5.97 -12.80 12.05
CA ASP A 100 6.50 -14.17 12.04
C ASP A 100 5.32 -15.14 11.88
N LEU A 101 5.15 -15.66 10.67
CA LEU A 101 4.03 -16.55 10.35
C LEU A 101 4.14 -17.90 11.07
N ASN A 102 5.37 -18.38 11.31
CA ASN A 102 5.61 -19.68 11.97
C ASN A 102 5.30 -19.61 13.45
N LYS A 103 5.74 -18.55 14.12
CA LYS A 103 5.53 -18.32 15.56
C LYS A 103 4.22 -17.61 15.87
N ASN A 104 3.49 -17.14 14.84
CA ASN A 104 2.28 -16.34 14.98
C ASN A 104 2.50 -15.07 15.81
N ILE A 105 3.59 -14.32 15.52
CA ILE A 105 3.97 -13.12 16.24
C ILE A 105 3.84 -11.91 15.31
N LEU A 106 3.21 -10.84 15.82
CA LEU A 106 3.18 -9.51 15.22
C LEU A 106 4.25 -8.64 15.88
N TYR A 107 5.22 -8.17 15.11
CA TYR A 107 6.23 -7.24 15.61
C TYR A 107 5.81 -5.79 15.41
N VAL A 108 6.00 -4.99 16.45
CA VAL A 108 5.76 -3.56 16.45
C VAL A 108 7.00 -2.81 16.92
N ALA A 109 7.13 -1.55 16.52
CA ALA A 109 8.16 -0.64 17.00
C ALA A 109 7.57 0.74 17.30
N PHE A 110 8.21 1.48 18.19
CA PHE A 110 7.86 2.86 18.51
C PHE A 110 8.37 3.84 17.45
N GLY A 111 7.61 4.91 17.27
CA GLY A 111 7.98 6.03 16.42
C GLY A 111 7.72 5.82 14.93
N GLU A 112 7.36 6.91 14.28
CA GLU A 112 7.11 6.91 12.83
C GLU A 112 8.39 6.83 12.01
N GLU A 113 9.51 7.25 12.60
CA GLU A 113 10.84 7.27 11.98
C GLU A 113 11.68 6.05 12.35
N ASN A 114 11.06 4.97 12.84
CA ASN A 114 11.83 3.79 13.22
C ASN A 114 12.46 3.10 11.99
N LYS A 115 13.69 2.63 12.17
CA LYS A 115 14.51 2.02 11.11
C LYS A 115 13.88 0.77 10.48
N TYR A 116 13.02 0.06 11.21
CA TYR A 116 12.38 -1.18 10.75
C TYR A 116 11.31 -0.97 9.68
N LEU A 117 10.86 0.27 9.47
CA LEU A 117 9.95 0.61 8.38
C LEU A 117 10.68 0.94 7.07
N LEU A 118 11.98 1.24 7.13
CA LEU A 118 12.75 1.61 5.95
C LEU A 118 13.20 0.38 5.18
N SER A 119 13.13 0.47 3.87
CA SER A 119 13.79 -0.42 2.91
C SER A 119 14.46 0.41 1.82
N TYR A 120 15.36 -0.19 1.06
CA TYR A 120 16.19 0.52 0.07
C TYR A 120 16.09 -0.12 -1.32
N SER A 121 15.51 -1.30 -1.41
CA SER A 121 15.18 -1.96 -2.67
C SER A 121 14.02 -2.92 -2.50
N ALA A 122 13.39 -3.29 -3.62
CA ALA A 122 12.33 -4.27 -3.67
C ALA A 122 12.46 -5.14 -4.93
N HIS A 123 12.25 -6.43 -4.77
CA HIS A 123 12.05 -7.38 -5.86
C HIS A 123 10.57 -7.34 -6.27
N ILE A 124 10.32 -7.10 -7.55
CA ILE A 124 8.98 -7.00 -8.13
C ILE A 124 8.82 -8.13 -9.13
N SER A 125 7.73 -8.85 -9.03
CA SER A 125 7.33 -9.94 -9.93
C SER A 125 5.99 -9.66 -10.61
N ASP A 126 5.52 -10.59 -11.42
CA ASP A 126 4.26 -10.49 -12.17
C ASP A 126 4.15 -9.18 -12.94
N ILE A 127 5.20 -8.88 -13.71
CA ILE A 127 5.32 -7.62 -14.42
C ILE A 127 4.32 -7.55 -15.58
N ASN A 128 3.48 -6.51 -15.55
CA ASN A 128 2.62 -6.12 -16.64
C ASN A 128 3.18 -4.87 -17.32
N PHE A 129 3.79 -5.04 -18.49
CA PHE A 129 4.28 -3.93 -19.31
C PHE A 129 3.11 -3.23 -20.01
N LEU A 130 3.04 -1.91 -19.87
CA LEU A 130 2.07 -1.03 -20.54
C LEU A 130 2.73 -0.24 -21.69
N SER A 131 4.05 -0.28 -21.76
CA SER A 131 4.89 0.40 -22.75
C SER A 131 6.11 -0.45 -23.07
N ASP A 132 6.66 -0.31 -24.27
CA ASP A 132 7.92 -0.98 -24.67
C ASP A 132 9.17 -0.32 -24.05
N LYS A 133 8.99 0.79 -23.33
CA LYS A 133 10.08 1.52 -22.67
C LYS A 133 10.57 0.78 -21.45
N LYS A 134 11.90 0.58 -21.39
CA LYS A 134 12.58 -0.05 -20.24
C LYS A 134 13.66 0.90 -19.69
N PRO A 135 13.31 2.03 -19.05
CA PRO A 135 14.29 2.98 -18.52
C PRO A 135 15.00 2.39 -17.28
N GLU A 136 16.30 2.68 -17.13
CA GLU A 136 17.07 2.37 -15.93
C GLU A 136 16.75 3.31 -14.75
N LYS A 137 16.20 4.50 -15.04
CA LYS A 137 15.79 5.51 -14.03
C LYS A 137 14.41 6.02 -14.38
N CYS A 138 13.55 6.04 -13.39
CA CYS A 138 12.16 6.49 -13.52
C CYS A 138 11.59 6.84 -12.15
N ALA A 139 10.31 7.17 -12.08
CA ALA A 139 9.57 7.31 -10.82
C ALA A 139 8.82 6.03 -10.49
N ALA A 140 8.65 5.74 -9.19
CA ALA A 140 7.86 4.61 -8.69
C ALA A 140 6.84 5.05 -7.64
N LYS A 141 5.71 4.32 -7.58
CA LYS A 141 4.77 4.35 -6.46
C LYS A 141 4.60 2.95 -5.91
N PHE A 142 4.78 2.81 -4.58
CA PHE A 142 4.60 1.56 -3.84
C PHE A 142 3.25 1.52 -3.11
N ARG A 143 2.50 2.63 -3.14
CA ARG A 143 1.15 2.77 -2.57
C ARG A 143 0.35 3.83 -3.33
N TYR A 144 -0.94 3.62 -3.40
CA TYR A 144 -1.87 4.65 -3.88
C TYR A 144 -1.75 5.93 -3.02
N ARG A 145 -1.73 7.10 -3.66
CA ARG A 145 -1.53 8.44 -3.06
C ARG A 145 -0.13 8.71 -2.50
N GLN A 146 0.84 7.82 -2.69
CA GLN A 146 2.24 8.13 -2.39
C GLN A 146 2.77 9.14 -3.44
N PRO A 147 3.59 10.11 -3.04
CA PRO A 147 4.38 10.89 -4.00
C PRO A 147 5.25 9.99 -4.87
N ASP A 148 5.64 10.50 -6.03
CA ASP A 148 6.60 9.83 -6.88
C ASP A 148 7.96 9.71 -6.18
N ILE A 149 8.56 8.55 -6.27
CA ILE A 149 9.86 8.22 -5.71
C ILE A 149 10.82 7.95 -6.84
N ASP A 150 11.92 8.69 -6.93
CA ASP A 150 12.98 8.44 -7.90
C ASP A 150 13.64 7.09 -7.61
N VAL A 151 13.70 6.23 -8.62
CA VAL A 151 14.23 4.88 -8.48
C VAL A 151 15.17 4.52 -9.63
N GLN A 152 16.01 3.51 -9.36
CA GLN A 152 16.79 2.80 -10.36
C GLN A 152 16.20 1.41 -10.56
N VAL A 153 16.10 0.99 -11.81
CA VAL A 153 15.47 -0.28 -12.20
C VAL A 153 16.49 -1.18 -12.86
N GLU A 154 16.60 -2.39 -12.35
CA GLU A 154 17.38 -3.46 -12.95
C GLU A 154 16.42 -4.55 -13.44
N TYR A 155 16.38 -4.78 -14.75
CA TYR A 155 15.53 -5.80 -15.37
C TYR A 155 16.25 -7.14 -15.29
N LEU A 156 15.74 -8.07 -14.47
CA LEU A 156 16.34 -9.37 -14.25
C LEU A 156 15.93 -10.36 -15.35
N ASP A 157 14.64 -10.33 -15.70
CA ASP A 157 14.04 -11.08 -16.82
C ASP A 157 12.73 -10.40 -17.24
N ASP A 158 11.90 -11.06 -18.05
CA ASP A 158 10.64 -10.48 -18.55
C ASP A 158 9.54 -10.39 -17.50
N ASN A 159 9.69 -11.06 -16.35
CA ASN A 159 8.69 -11.09 -15.28
C ASN A 159 9.20 -10.55 -13.94
N ASN A 160 10.49 -10.22 -13.85
CA ASN A 160 11.13 -9.82 -12.61
C ASN A 160 12.02 -8.60 -12.78
N ILE A 161 11.91 -7.65 -11.87
CA ILE A 161 12.79 -6.48 -11.77
C ILE A 161 13.22 -6.24 -10.31
N LEU A 162 14.40 -5.64 -10.14
CA LEU A 162 14.85 -5.10 -8.87
C LEU A 162 14.75 -3.56 -8.93
N VAL A 163 13.95 -2.98 -8.06
CA VAL A 163 13.77 -1.53 -7.93
C VAL A 163 14.57 -1.03 -6.74
N LYS A 164 15.54 -0.13 -6.97
CA LYS A 164 16.43 0.44 -5.96
C LYS A 164 16.06 1.90 -5.68
N TYR A 165 15.97 2.25 -4.40
CA TYR A 165 15.62 3.60 -3.91
C TYR A 165 16.55 3.99 -2.75
N PRO A 166 17.78 4.47 -3.05
CA PRO A 166 18.85 4.68 -2.05
C PRO A 166 18.52 5.66 -0.94
N GLN A 167 17.54 6.55 -1.14
CA GLN A 167 17.03 7.49 -0.13
C GLN A 167 16.24 6.79 1.00
N GLY A 168 15.90 5.50 0.82
CA GLY A 168 15.04 4.75 1.73
C GLY A 168 13.56 5.13 1.57
N VAL A 169 12.69 4.13 1.58
CA VAL A 169 11.24 4.31 1.51
C VAL A 169 10.58 3.55 2.65
N LYS A 170 9.64 4.23 3.35
CA LYS A 170 8.94 3.65 4.49
C LYS A 170 7.83 2.71 4.05
N ALA A 171 7.79 1.57 4.74
CA ALA A 171 6.69 0.63 4.71
C ALA A 171 6.32 0.15 3.30
N VAL A 172 7.31 -0.04 2.43
CA VAL A 172 7.15 -0.84 1.22
C VAL A 172 6.81 -2.25 1.67
N THR A 173 5.75 -2.83 1.11
CA THR A 173 5.13 -4.02 1.73
C THR A 173 4.94 -5.11 0.68
N PRO A 174 5.46 -6.34 0.90
CA PRO A 174 5.17 -7.49 0.06
C PRO A 174 3.67 -7.72 -0.14
N GLY A 175 3.28 -8.13 -1.33
CA GLY A 175 1.89 -8.31 -1.75
C GLY A 175 1.17 -7.02 -2.20
N GLN A 176 1.83 -5.86 -2.11
CA GLN A 176 1.33 -4.60 -2.70
C GLN A 176 1.83 -4.44 -4.14
N ALA A 177 1.20 -3.55 -4.90
CA ALA A 177 1.66 -3.21 -6.24
C ALA A 177 2.77 -2.15 -6.19
N CYS A 178 3.80 -2.34 -7.03
CA CYS A 178 4.74 -1.31 -7.45
C CYS A 178 4.37 -0.88 -8.86
N VAL A 179 4.27 0.44 -9.10
CA VAL A 179 3.93 1.00 -10.41
C VAL A 179 5.02 1.99 -10.81
N LEU A 180 5.56 1.84 -12.02
CA LEU A 180 6.61 2.70 -12.55
C LEU A 180 6.06 3.69 -13.57
N TYR A 181 6.59 4.91 -13.51
CA TYR A 181 6.22 6.03 -14.37
C TYR A 181 7.45 6.65 -15.02
N LEU A 182 7.35 6.96 -16.30
CA LEU A 182 8.30 7.80 -17.01
C LEU A 182 7.61 9.12 -17.36
N ASN A 183 7.95 10.20 -16.65
CA ASN A 183 7.13 11.40 -16.58
C ASN A 183 5.69 11.06 -16.14
N ASP A 184 4.67 11.42 -16.91
CA ASP A 184 3.26 11.13 -16.61
C ASP A 184 2.76 9.80 -17.21
N GLU A 185 3.63 9.06 -17.91
CA GLU A 185 3.27 7.79 -18.55
C GLU A 185 3.50 6.62 -17.59
N CYS A 186 2.45 5.86 -17.29
CA CYS A 186 2.57 4.60 -16.59
C CYS A 186 3.15 3.54 -17.52
N ILE A 187 4.35 3.04 -17.21
CA ILE A 187 5.11 2.15 -18.12
C ILE A 187 4.99 0.67 -17.74
N LEU A 188 4.90 0.35 -16.47
CA LEU A 188 4.66 -1.00 -16.00
C LEU A 188 4.13 -1.02 -14.56
N GLY A 189 3.58 -2.15 -14.15
CA GLY A 189 3.26 -2.48 -12.77
C GLY A 189 3.56 -3.94 -12.46
N GLY A 190 3.78 -4.26 -11.19
CA GLY A 190 4.02 -5.61 -10.71
C GLY A 190 3.78 -5.75 -9.22
N ILE A 191 3.95 -6.94 -8.70
CA ILE A 191 3.74 -7.27 -7.29
C ILE A 191 5.07 -7.19 -6.54
N ILE A 192 5.10 -6.53 -5.40
CA ILE A 192 6.24 -6.52 -4.48
C ILE A 192 6.32 -7.89 -3.82
N GLU A 193 7.39 -8.64 -4.11
CA GLU A 193 7.65 -9.95 -3.50
C GLU A 193 8.45 -9.80 -2.21
N GLU A 194 9.58 -9.11 -2.29
CA GLU A 194 10.51 -8.94 -1.18
C GLU A 194 11.01 -7.50 -1.10
N VAL A 195 11.41 -7.08 0.09
CA VAL A 195 12.00 -5.76 0.36
C VAL A 195 13.30 -5.91 1.15
N TYR A 196 14.30 -5.05 0.84
CA TYR A 196 15.64 -5.11 1.44
C TYR A 196 16.10 -3.74 1.93
#